data_d2dd0829db030de8023bf249ec512d8f
#
_entry.id   d2dd0829db030de8023bf249ec512d8f
#
_cell.length_a   1.000
_cell.length_b   1.000
_cell.length_c   1.000
_cell.angle_alpha   90.00
_cell.angle_beta   90.00
_cell.angle_gamma   90.00
#
_symmetry.space_group_name_H-M   'P 1'
#
loop_
_entity.id
_entity.type
_entity.pdbx_description
1 polymer ?
#
loop_
_entity_poly.entity_id
_entity_poly.type
_entity_poly.pdbx_seq_one_letter_code
_entity_poly.pdbx_strand_id
1 'polypeptide(L)'
;MDIKNAAYPALHLWWRYTWRVWLFILAIGSMLVIVVSLSLGKSGMAFFAEMMKNHLYRYTPYPYNMKVMGIMTALILIFFIAALFFGIWLFRSELFKKSFVFNGISERFSVNYDNTILNIPVSWSIASRLWWGVVWRGFVLGIIARLLFFWTGPLMTLISFAVSYLAFLWLLLYNYGKTKIIINQGI
;
A
#
# COMPACT_ATOMS: atom_id res chain seq x y z
N MET A 1 -14.56 -19.24 -6.14
CA MET A 1 -13.41 -19.14 -7.07
C MET A 1 -12.33 -20.04 -6.51
N ASP A 2 -11.78 -20.93 -7.30
CA ASP A 2 -10.69 -21.82 -6.88
C ASP A 2 -9.36 -21.04 -6.79
N ILE A 3 -8.45 -21.46 -5.90
CA ILE A 3 -7.15 -20.78 -5.67
C ILE A 3 -6.34 -20.68 -6.96
N LYS A 4 -6.33 -21.74 -7.79
CA LYS A 4 -5.62 -21.76 -9.07
C LYS A 4 -6.10 -20.67 -10.02
N ASN A 5 -7.40 -20.41 -10.05
CA ASN A 5 -8.01 -19.40 -10.92
C ASN A 5 -7.94 -17.99 -10.32
N ALA A 6 -7.63 -17.86 -9.02
CA ALA A 6 -7.49 -16.58 -8.33
C ALA A 6 -6.07 -16.03 -8.35
N ALA A 7 -5.05 -16.89 -8.46
CA ALA A 7 -3.65 -16.52 -8.29
C ALA A 7 -3.19 -15.48 -9.32
N TYR A 8 -3.44 -15.71 -10.60
CA TYR A 8 -3.04 -14.78 -11.66
C TYR A 8 -3.77 -13.44 -11.61
N PRO A 9 -5.12 -13.39 -11.48
CA PRO A 9 -5.82 -12.13 -11.24
C PRO A 9 -5.34 -11.39 -9.98
N ALA A 10 -5.07 -12.11 -8.87
CA ALA A 10 -4.53 -11.51 -7.66
C ALA A 10 -3.17 -10.83 -7.90
N LEU A 11 -2.30 -11.46 -8.69
CA LEU A 11 -1.01 -10.90 -9.08
C LEU A 11 -1.17 -9.59 -9.87
N HIS A 12 -2.11 -9.56 -10.82
CA HIS A 12 -2.42 -8.35 -11.58
C HIS A 12 -2.95 -7.22 -10.69
N LEU A 13 -3.87 -7.52 -9.79
CA LEU A 13 -4.45 -6.54 -8.88
C LEU A 13 -3.38 -6.00 -7.91
N TRP A 14 -2.60 -6.90 -7.32
CA TRP A 14 -1.48 -6.58 -6.44
C TRP A 14 -0.44 -5.72 -7.13
N TRP A 15 -0.01 -6.07 -8.35
CA TRP A 15 0.96 -5.30 -9.11
C TRP A 15 0.45 -3.91 -9.44
N ARG A 16 -0.81 -3.79 -9.89
CA ARG A 16 -1.45 -2.50 -10.17
C ARG A 16 -1.49 -1.59 -8.95
N TYR A 17 -1.71 -2.15 -7.76
CA TYR A 17 -1.69 -1.41 -6.50
C TYR A 17 -0.26 -1.03 -6.12
N THR A 18 0.63 -2.00 -6.06
CA THR A 18 1.97 -1.87 -5.49
C THR A 18 2.81 -0.84 -6.22
N TRP A 19 2.92 -0.88 -7.54
CA TRP A 19 3.76 0.07 -8.28
C TRP A 19 3.23 1.51 -8.18
N ARG A 20 1.91 1.72 -8.12
CA ARG A 20 1.32 3.05 -7.93
C ARG A 20 1.58 3.60 -6.54
N VAL A 21 1.49 2.76 -5.51
CA VAL A 21 1.86 3.13 -4.14
C VAL A 21 3.34 3.50 -4.07
N TRP A 22 4.22 2.73 -4.70
CA TRP A 22 5.64 3.07 -4.76
C TRP A 22 5.91 4.40 -5.46
N LEU A 23 5.28 4.67 -6.61
CA LEU A 23 5.41 5.96 -7.29
C LEU A 23 4.90 7.12 -6.41
N PHE A 24 3.80 6.92 -5.73
CA PHE A 24 3.26 7.92 -4.79
C PHE A 24 4.23 8.19 -3.64
N ILE A 25 4.79 7.14 -3.03
CA ILE A 25 5.78 7.25 -1.95
C ILE A 25 7.02 8.01 -2.44
N LEU A 26 7.53 7.68 -3.63
CA LEU A 26 8.69 8.36 -4.23
C LEU A 26 8.39 9.84 -4.50
N ALA A 27 7.24 10.16 -5.09
CA ALA A 27 6.86 11.53 -5.41
C ALA A 27 6.72 12.38 -4.14
N ILE A 28 5.96 11.90 -3.15
CA ILE A 28 5.78 12.65 -1.91
C ILE A 28 7.06 12.66 -1.06
N GLY A 29 7.80 11.57 -1.02
CA GLY A 29 9.09 11.51 -0.34
C GLY A 29 10.07 12.54 -0.90
N SER A 30 10.17 12.64 -2.23
CA SER A 30 11.00 13.67 -2.89
C SER A 30 10.51 15.09 -2.56
N MET A 31 9.19 15.32 -2.58
CA MET A 31 8.59 16.60 -2.21
C MET A 31 8.89 16.98 -0.75
N LEU A 32 8.79 16.03 0.17
CA LEU A 32 9.14 16.23 1.58
C LEU A 32 10.61 16.62 1.75
N VAL A 33 11.53 15.93 1.07
CA VAL A 33 12.96 16.27 1.10
C VAL A 33 13.18 17.71 0.61
N ILE A 34 12.52 18.11 -0.48
CA ILE A 34 12.62 19.48 -1.00
C ILE A 34 12.08 20.50 0.01
N VAL A 35 10.88 20.28 0.56
CA VAL A 35 10.26 21.20 1.54
C VAL A 35 11.13 21.35 2.78
N VAL A 36 11.66 20.26 3.31
CA VAL A 36 12.55 20.29 4.49
C VAL A 36 13.86 21.00 4.16
N SER A 37 14.44 20.75 2.99
CA SER A 37 15.67 21.42 2.55
C SER A 37 15.48 22.92 2.42
N LEU A 38 14.35 23.37 1.86
CA LEU A 38 14.03 24.81 1.73
C LEU A 38 13.70 25.46 3.07
N SER A 39 12.97 24.76 3.97
CA SER A 39 12.50 25.31 5.24
C SER A 39 13.61 25.37 6.31
N LEU A 40 14.51 24.41 6.32
CA LEU A 40 15.55 24.28 7.34
C LEU A 40 16.95 24.62 6.82
N GLY A 41 17.10 24.90 5.52
CA GLY A 41 18.38 25.21 4.88
C GLY A 41 19.45 24.14 5.13
N LYS A 42 20.71 24.60 5.33
CA LYS A 42 21.85 23.70 5.60
C LYS A 42 21.64 22.80 6.84
N SER A 43 20.91 23.29 7.84
CA SER A 43 20.59 22.54 9.08
C SER A 43 19.68 21.33 8.83
N GLY A 44 18.74 21.46 7.90
CA GLY A 44 17.83 20.36 7.55
C GLY A 44 18.54 19.25 6.76
N MET A 45 19.41 19.62 5.82
CA MET A 45 20.23 18.66 5.08
C MET A 45 21.20 17.90 5.99
N ALA A 46 21.85 18.60 6.95
CA ALA A 46 22.70 17.99 7.94
C ALA A 46 21.92 17.01 8.83
N PHE A 47 20.71 17.38 9.26
CA PHE A 47 19.83 16.52 10.04
C PHE A 47 19.45 15.23 9.28
N PHE A 48 19.06 15.33 7.99
CA PHE A 48 18.76 14.16 7.19
C PHE A 48 19.99 13.26 6.95
N ALA A 49 21.14 13.86 6.63
CA ALA A 49 22.38 13.12 6.44
C ALA A 49 22.77 12.37 7.71
N GLU A 50 22.55 12.96 8.85
CA GLU A 50 22.89 12.39 10.14
C GLU A 50 21.85 11.35 10.62
N MET A 51 20.56 11.56 10.34
CA MET A 51 19.52 10.56 10.54
C MET A 51 19.77 9.30 9.70
N MET A 52 20.21 9.48 8.45
CA MET A 52 20.62 8.36 7.59
C MET A 52 21.89 7.66 8.10
N LYS A 53 22.88 8.41 8.59
CA LYS A 53 24.08 7.84 9.22
C LYS A 53 23.76 7.08 10.51
N ASN A 54 22.92 7.62 11.38
CA ASN A 54 22.58 7.03 12.67
C ASN A 54 21.69 5.79 12.56
N HIS A 55 20.94 5.61 11.47
CA HIS A 55 20.32 4.32 11.16
C HIS A 55 21.34 3.22 10.83
N LEU A 56 22.53 3.61 10.39
CA LEU A 56 23.65 2.70 10.09
C LEU A 56 24.59 2.50 11.29
N TYR A 57 24.67 3.47 12.20
CA TYR A 57 25.56 3.43 13.38
C TYR A 57 24.82 3.86 14.65
N ARG A 58 24.68 2.92 15.58
CA ARG A 58 23.98 3.05 16.88
C ARG A 58 24.41 4.28 17.69
N TYR A 59 23.39 5.04 18.14
CA TYR A 59 23.34 5.89 19.33
C TYR A 59 24.45 6.93 19.55
N THR A 60 24.18 8.16 19.13
CA THR A 60 24.60 9.35 19.84
C THR A 60 23.37 10.20 20.22
N PRO A 61 23.21 10.64 21.50
CA PRO A 61 22.11 11.51 21.87
C PRO A 61 22.35 12.91 21.29
N TYR A 62 21.60 13.25 20.24
CA TYR A 62 21.61 14.59 19.66
C TYR A 62 20.73 15.53 20.50
N PRO A 63 21.12 16.80 20.68
CA PRO A 63 20.21 17.81 21.21
C PRO A 63 19.10 18.04 20.19
N TYR A 64 17.98 17.33 20.37
CA TYR A 64 16.81 17.44 19.52
C TYR A 64 16.26 18.86 19.57
N ASN A 65 16.38 19.59 18.47
CA ASN A 65 15.67 20.85 18.33
C ASN A 65 14.16 20.54 18.24
N MET A 66 13.41 20.86 19.31
CA MET A 66 11.97 20.57 19.41
C MET A 66 11.17 21.11 18.21
N LYS A 67 11.59 22.25 17.61
CA LYS A 67 10.95 22.79 16.41
C LYS A 67 11.11 21.87 15.20
N VAL A 68 12.32 21.32 14.99
CA VAL A 68 12.60 20.39 13.90
C VAL A 68 11.79 19.10 14.08
N MET A 69 11.74 18.55 15.30
CA MET A 69 10.93 17.38 15.60
C MET A 69 9.43 17.63 15.38
N GLY A 70 8.92 18.78 15.79
CA GLY A 70 7.51 19.16 15.59
C GLY A 70 7.15 19.21 14.10
N ILE A 71 7.99 19.87 13.29
CA ILE A 71 7.80 19.95 11.83
C ILE A 71 7.85 18.55 11.19
N MET A 72 8.83 17.73 11.55
CA MET A 72 8.97 16.38 10.99
C MET A 72 7.79 15.49 11.37
N THR A 73 7.32 15.55 12.60
CA THR A 73 6.14 14.80 13.05
C THR A 73 4.89 15.23 12.28
N ALA A 74 4.67 16.53 12.10
CA ALA A 74 3.55 17.05 11.32
C ALA A 74 3.62 16.58 9.86
N LEU A 75 4.79 16.64 9.23
CA LEU A 75 4.99 16.18 7.84
C LEU A 75 4.74 14.68 7.70
N ILE A 76 5.21 13.86 8.64
CA ILE A 76 4.95 12.40 8.66
C ILE A 76 3.45 12.13 8.78
N LEU A 77 2.73 12.88 9.63
CA LEU A 77 1.29 12.75 9.82
C LEU A 77 0.52 13.11 8.55
N ILE A 78 0.88 14.22 7.89
CA ILE A 78 0.31 14.63 6.60
C ILE A 78 0.57 13.57 5.53
N PHE A 79 1.80 13.04 5.46
CA PHE A 79 2.15 11.97 4.54
C PHE A 79 1.30 10.71 4.79
N PHE A 80 1.15 10.31 6.05
CA PHE A 80 0.34 9.15 6.41
C PHE A 80 -1.12 9.31 6.00
N ILE A 81 -1.72 10.49 6.28
CA ILE A 81 -3.10 10.81 5.87
C ILE A 81 -3.23 10.79 4.34
N ALA A 82 -2.28 11.40 3.61
CA ALA A 82 -2.28 11.39 2.16
C ALA A 82 -2.18 9.98 1.59
N ALA A 83 -1.33 9.12 2.16
CA ALA A 83 -1.18 7.72 1.76
C ALA A 83 -2.45 6.89 1.99
N LEU A 84 -3.17 7.14 3.10
CA LEU A 84 -4.47 6.55 3.38
C LEU A 84 -5.50 6.91 2.29
N PHE A 85 -5.66 8.19 2.01
CA PHE A 85 -6.61 8.67 0.99
C PHE A 85 -6.24 8.16 -0.40
N PHE A 86 -4.95 8.15 -0.74
CA PHE A 86 -4.48 7.62 -2.02
C PHE A 86 -4.77 6.12 -2.15
N GLY A 87 -4.52 5.33 -1.10
CA GLY A 87 -4.84 3.91 -1.08
C GLY A 87 -6.33 3.64 -1.31
N ILE A 88 -7.21 4.35 -0.60
CA ILE A 88 -8.67 4.24 -0.78
C ILE A 88 -9.09 4.68 -2.19
N TRP A 89 -8.51 5.77 -2.72
CA TRP A 89 -8.79 6.25 -4.07
C TRP A 89 -8.43 5.23 -5.15
N LEU A 90 -7.31 4.51 -5.00
CA LEU A 90 -6.96 3.41 -5.91
C LEU A 90 -8.06 2.35 -5.95
N PHE A 91 -8.60 1.95 -4.80
CA PHE A 91 -9.70 0.99 -4.71
C PHE A 91 -11.05 1.55 -5.18
N ARG A 92 -11.20 2.87 -5.22
CA ARG A 92 -12.42 3.50 -5.74
C ARG A 92 -12.57 3.34 -7.24
N SER A 93 -11.48 3.48 -8.00
CA SER A 93 -11.56 3.55 -9.46
C SER A 93 -10.41 2.87 -10.20
N GLU A 94 -9.19 3.20 -9.85
CA GLU A 94 -8.01 2.93 -10.69
C GLU A 94 -7.68 1.44 -10.85
N LEU A 95 -7.89 0.64 -9.82
CA LEU A 95 -7.58 -0.78 -9.87
C LEU A 95 -8.53 -1.56 -10.78
N PHE A 96 -9.75 -1.06 -10.97
CA PHE A 96 -10.82 -1.74 -11.68
C PHE A 96 -11.07 -1.23 -13.11
N LYS A 97 -10.41 -0.12 -13.51
CA LYS A 97 -10.63 0.49 -14.85
C LYS A 97 -10.13 -0.37 -16.01
N LYS A 98 -8.97 -1.02 -15.83
CA LYS A 98 -8.31 -1.74 -16.93
C LYS A 98 -8.66 -3.23 -16.91
N SER A 99 -8.96 -3.78 -18.08
CA SER A 99 -9.02 -5.23 -18.30
C SER A 99 -7.62 -5.87 -18.23
N PHE A 100 -7.57 -7.16 -18.08
CA PHE A 100 -6.39 -8.00 -18.20
C PHE A 100 -6.75 -9.23 -19.05
N VAL A 101 -5.76 -9.85 -19.67
CA VAL A 101 -5.98 -11.06 -20.47
C VAL A 101 -5.62 -12.28 -19.62
N PHE A 102 -6.56 -13.19 -19.48
CA PHE A 102 -6.37 -14.46 -18.80
C PHE A 102 -6.90 -15.59 -19.70
N ASN A 103 -6.06 -16.58 -19.98
CA ASN A 103 -6.38 -17.69 -20.91
C ASN A 103 -6.91 -17.24 -22.28
N GLY A 104 -6.38 -16.14 -22.81
CA GLY A 104 -6.82 -15.57 -24.10
C GLY A 104 -8.13 -14.78 -24.04
N ILE A 105 -8.78 -14.68 -22.88
CA ILE A 105 -10.03 -13.96 -22.68
C ILE A 105 -9.73 -12.64 -21.98
N SER A 106 -10.33 -11.55 -22.49
CA SER A 106 -10.27 -10.25 -21.81
C SER A 106 -11.20 -10.27 -20.60
N GLU A 107 -10.63 -10.07 -19.43
CA GLU A 107 -11.35 -10.05 -18.15
C GLU A 107 -11.20 -8.70 -17.46
N ARG A 108 -12.15 -8.36 -16.61
CA ARG A 108 -12.18 -7.13 -15.84
C ARG A 108 -12.59 -7.39 -14.40
N PHE A 109 -11.93 -6.71 -13.47
CA PHE A 109 -12.38 -6.68 -12.08
C PHE A 109 -13.62 -5.82 -11.94
N SER A 110 -14.60 -6.33 -11.20
CA SER A 110 -15.82 -5.63 -10.84
C SER A 110 -16.08 -5.79 -9.34
N VAL A 111 -16.75 -4.83 -8.76
CA VAL A 111 -17.11 -4.87 -7.33
C VAL A 111 -18.57 -5.26 -7.24
N ASN A 112 -18.85 -6.35 -6.55
CA ASN A 112 -20.19 -6.77 -6.21
C ASN A 112 -20.49 -6.36 -4.75
N TYR A 113 -21.62 -5.70 -4.54
CA TYR A 113 -22.12 -5.36 -3.22
C TYR A 113 -23.57 -5.82 -3.11
N ASP A 114 -23.85 -6.69 -2.14
CA ASP A 114 -25.19 -7.23 -1.88
C ASP A 114 -25.85 -7.80 -3.16
N ASN A 115 -25.09 -8.63 -3.92
CA ASN A 115 -25.45 -9.24 -5.19
C ASN A 115 -25.69 -8.28 -6.37
N THR A 116 -25.33 -7.01 -6.23
CA THR A 116 -25.38 -6.03 -7.32
C THR A 116 -23.98 -5.66 -7.80
N ILE A 117 -23.77 -5.67 -9.11
CA ILE A 117 -22.51 -5.22 -9.71
C ILE A 117 -22.50 -3.69 -9.74
N LEU A 118 -21.51 -3.10 -9.11
CA LEU A 118 -21.41 -1.65 -8.99
C LEU A 118 -20.68 -1.04 -10.19
N ASN A 119 -21.15 0.12 -10.62
CA ASN A 119 -20.45 0.95 -11.58
C ASN A 119 -19.19 1.58 -10.97
N ILE A 120 -18.14 1.74 -11.78
CA ILE A 120 -16.90 2.42 -11.38
C ILE A 120 -17.02 3.90 -11.78
N PRO A 121 -16.67 4.82 -10.88
CA PRO A 121 -16.05 4.65 -9.56
C PRO A 121 -17.04 4.22 -8.46
N VAL A 122 -16.63 3.29 -7.61
CA VAL A 122 -17.43 2.88 -6.45
C VAL A 122 -17.48 3.98 -5.38
N SER A 123 -18.43 3.88 -4.44
CA SER A 123 -18.52 4.83 -3.33
C SER A 123 -17.28 4.78 -2.42
N TRP A 124 -16.96 5.89 -1.74
CA TRP A 124 -15.86 5.96 -0.79
C TRP A 124 -15.96 4.94 0.35
N SER A 125 -17.17 4.70 0.84
CA SER A 125 -17.42 3.72 1.90
C SER A 125 -17.06 2.29 1.46
N ILE A 126 -17.40 1.91 0.23
CA ILE A 126 -17.07 0.58 -0.31
C ILE A 126 -15.58 0.48 -0.60
N ALA A 127 -14.99 1.51 -1.19
CA ALA A 127 -13.55 1.57 -1.44
C ALA A 127 -12.73 1.46 -0.16
N SER A 128 -13.13 2.16 0.91
CA SER A 128 -12.45 2.08 2.21
C SER A 128 -12.55 0.70 2.84
N ARG A 129 -13.70 0.03 2.71
CA ARG A 129 -13.86 -1.37 3.19
C ARG A 129 -12.93 -2.33 2.46
N LEU A 130 -12.86 -2.23 1.12
CA LEU A 130 -11.95 -3.08 0.32
C LEU A 130 -10.49 -2.81 0.68
N TRP A 131 -10.09 -1.54 0.76
CA TRP A 131 -8.75 -1.14 1.14
C TRP A 131 -8.39 -1.64 2.55
N TRP A 132 -9.28 -1.43 3.54
CA TRP A 132 -9.10 -1.94 4.89
C TRP A 132 -9.00 -3.47 4.91
N GLY A 133 -9.79 -4.14 4.07
CA GLY A 133 -9.74 -5.59 3.90
C GLY A 133 -8.35 -6.10 3.51
N VAL A 134 -7.60 -5.36 2.66
CA VAL A 134 -6.21 -5.70 2.31
C VAL A 134 -5.26 -5.34 3.45
N VAL A 135 -5.38 -4.14 4.00
CA VAL A 135 -4.47 -3.62 5.03
C VAL A 135 -4.44 -4.51 6.26
N TRP A 136 -5.62 -4.85 6.80
CA TRP A 136 -5.67 -5.65 8.02
C TRP A 136 -5.18 -7.10 7.78
N ARG A 137 -5.48 -7.69 6.62
CA ARG A 137 -4.96 -9.02 6.26
C ARG A 137 -3.44 -8.99 6.08
N GLY A 138 -2.93 -7.97 5.40
CA GLY A 138 -1.49 -7.75 5.26
C GLY A 138 -0.80 -7.57 6.62
N PHE A 139 -1.46 -6.87 7.55
CA PHE A 139 -0.96 -6.69 8.92
C PHE A 139 -0.89 -8.03 9.68
N VAL A 140 -1.96 -8.81 9.68
CA VAL A 140 -1.99 -10.13 10.36
C VAL A 140 -0.96 -11.09 9.75
N LEU A 141 -0.93 -11.21 8.42
CA LEU A 141 0.06 -12.04 7.73
C LEU A 141 1.50 -11.54 7.98
N GLY A 142 1.69 -10.22 8.05
CA GLY A 142 2.97 -9.62 8.36
C GLY A 142 3.47 -9.94 9.78
N ILE A 143 2.59 -9.94 10.77
CA ILE A 143 2.92 -10.38 12.15
C ILE A 143 3.33 -11.86 12.13
N ILE A 144 2.53 -12.71 11.51
CA ILE A 144 2.82 -14.15 11.42
C ILE A 144 4.17 -14.37 10.74
N ALA A 145 4.41 -13.70 9.61
CA ALA A 145 5.66 -13.81 8.89
C ALA A 145 6.86 -13.33 9.74
N ARG A 146 6.73 -12.24 10.49
CA ARG A 146 7.77 -11.77 11.40
C ARG A 146 8.06 -12.75 12.52
N LEU A 147 7.05 -13.38 13.11
CA LEU A 147 7.23 -14.38 14.16
C LEU A 147 7.93 -15.65 13.63
N LEU A 148 7.61 -16.07 12.41
CA LEU A 148 8.18 -17.27 11.80
C LEU A 148 9.59 -17.05 11.22
N PHE A 149 9.87 -15.85 10.71
CA PHE A 149 11.07 -15.54 9.90
C PHE A 149 11.91 -14.40 10.48
N PHE A 150 11.82 -14.11 11.81
CA PHE A 150 12.53 -12.98 12.43
C PHE A 150 14.05 -13.02 12.24
N TRP A 151 14.63 -14.22 12.06
CA TRP A 151 16.07 -14.41 11.87
C TRP A 151 16.57 -14.20 10.43
N THR A 152 15.68 -14.02 9.45
CA THR A 152 16.06 -14.03 8.03
C THR A 152 16.71 -12.72 7.54
N GLY A 153 16.77 -11.68 8.37
CA GLY A 153 17.42 -10.41 8.04
C GLY A 153 16.94 -9.79 6.72
N PRO A 154 17.82 -9.62 5.72
CA PRO A 154 17.47 -9.00 4.44
C PRO A 154 16.38 -9.71 3.65
N LEU A 155 16.21 -11.03 3.82
CA LEU A 155 15.16 -11.81 3.17
C LEU A 155 13.76 -11.40 3.63
N MET A 156 13.64 -10.72 4.78
CA MET A 156 12.36 -10.22 5.28
C MET A 156 11.68 -9.26 4.30
N THR A 157 12.44 -8.55 3.47
CA THR A 157 11.87 -7.69 2.41
C THR A 157 11.12 -8.52 1.37
N LEU A 158 11.71 -9.63 0.89
CA LEU A 158 11.07 -10.53 -0.07
C LEU A 158 9.83 -11.21 0.54
N ILE A 159 9.93 -11.62 1.80
CA ILE A 159 8.79 -12.18 2.55
C ILE A 159 7.65 -11.15 2.65
N SER A 160 7.96 -9.86 2.87
CA SER A 160 6.96 -8.80 2.92
C SER A 160 6.22 -8.61 1.59
N PHE A 161 6.91 -8.74 0.45
CA PHE A 161 6.26 -8.75 -0.87
C PHE A 161 5.33 -9.95 -1.04
N ALA A 162 5.77 -11.14 -0.66
CA ALA A 162 4.92 -12.35 -0.69
C ALA A 162 3.69 -12.20 0.21
N VAL A 163 3.85 -11.68 1.42
CA VAL A 163 2.76 -11.40 2.36
C VAL A 163 1.75 -10.41 1.78
N SER A 164 2.23 -9.33 1.16
CA SER A 164 1.33 -8.35 0.53
C SER A 164 0.55 -8.96 -0.63
N TYR A 165 1.17 -9.80 -1.46
CA TYR A 165 0.48 -10.55 -2.51
C TYR A 165 -0.58 -11.50 -1.94
N LEU A 166 -0.26 -12.24 -0.89
CA LEU A 166 -1.20 -13.15 -0.22
C LEU A 166 -2.42 -12.41 0.36
N ALA A 167 -2.26 -11.18 0.82
CA ALA A 167 -3.37 -10.35 1.28
C ALA A 167 -4.36 -10.02 0.14
N PHE A 168 -3.85 -9.76 -1.07
CA PHE A 168 -4.70 -9.56 -2.27
C PHE A 168 -5.35 -10.85 -2.75
N LEU A 169 -4.62 -11.96 -2.73
CA LEU A 169 -5.18 -13.28 -3.03
C LEU A 169 -6.34 -13.62 -2.08
N TRP A 170 -6.14 -13.38 -0.78
CA TRP A 170 -7.18 -13.56 0.22
C TRP A 170 -8.39 -12.65 -0.02
N LEU A 171 -8.18 -11.40 -0.46
CA LEU A 171 -9.27 -10.49 -0.79
C LEU A 171 -10.15 -11.00 -1.96
N LEU A 172 -9.54 -11.66 -2.97
CA LEU A 172 -10.28 -12.22 -4.10
C LEU A 172 -11.03 -13.51 -3.75
N LEU A 173 -10.45 -14.33 -2.86
CA LEU A 173 -11.04 -15.61 -2.47
C LEU A 173 -12.24 -15.46 -1.54
N TYR A 174 -12.19 -14.48 -0.64
CA TYR A 174 -13.18 -14.33 0.42
C TYR A 174 -13.89 -12.97 0.37
N ASN A 175 -15.17 -12.99 0.69
CA ASN A 175 -15.98 -11.79 0.78
C ASN A 175 -15.54 -10.95 1.99
N TYR A 176 -15.69 -9.64 1.88
CA TYR A 176 -15.56 -8.71 2.98
C TYR A 176 -16.94 -8.15 3.33
N GLY A 177 -17.62 -8.84 4.25
CA GLY A 177 -19.05 -8.59 4.55
C GLY A 177 -19.90 -8.81 3.29
N LYS A 178 -20.65 -7.78 2.90
CA LYS A 178 -21.48 -7.78 1.69
C LYS A 178 -20.71 -7.44 0.41
N THR A 179 -19.39 -7.15 0.51
CA THR A 179 -18.58 -6.69 -0.62
C THR A 179 -17.67 -7.81 -1.11
N LYS A 180 -17.63 -8.02 -2.41
CA LYS A 180 -16.77 -9.00 -3.09
C LYS A 180 -16.20 -8.41 -4.38
N ILE A 181 -14.95 -8.73 -4.68
CA ILE A 181 -14.37 -8.51 -5.99
C ILE A 181 -14.69 -9.73 -6.84
N ILE A 182 -15.27 -9.51 -8.00
CA ILE A 182 -15.56 -10.54 -9.00
C ILE A 182 -14.80 -10.25 -10.29
N ILE A 183 -14.60 -11.28 -11.07
CA ILE A 183 -13.95 -11.19 -12.38
C ILE A 183 -15.04 -11.45 -13.41
N ASN A 184 -15.23 -10.49 -14.30
CA ASN A 184 -16.19 -10.59 -15.40
C ASN A 184 -15.45 -10.62 -16.72
N GLN A 185 -15.96 -11.37 -17.67
CA GLN A 185 -15.50 -11.30 -19.05
C GLN A 185 -15.74 -9.87 -19.56
N GLY A 186 -14.68 -9.23 -20.03
CA GLY A 186 -14.77 -7.92 -20.66
C GLY A 186 -15.52 -8.04 -21.99
N ILE A 187 -16.62 -7.33 -22.10
CA ILE A 187 -17.33 -7.13 -23.36
C ILE A 187 -16.51 -6.20 -24.25
#